data_d293de0ae136f657c2876a2cb49bd0af
#
_entry.id   d293de0ae136f657c2876a2cb49bd0af
#
_cell.length_a   1.000
_cell.length_b   1.000
_cell.length_c   1.000
_cell.angle_alpha   90.00
_cell.angle_beta   90.00
_cell.angle_gamma   90.00
#
_symmetry.space_group_name_H-M   'P 1'
#
loop_
_entity.id
_entity.type
_entity.pdbx_description
1 polymer ?
#
loop_
_entity_poly.entity_id
_entity_poly.type
_entity_poly.pdbx_seq_one_letter_code
_entity_poly.pdbx_strand_id
1 'polypeptide(L)'
;MSSPKQHLLALTLNELTQIALNLGLPRFVGRQMCEWIYGKKVTSIDEMTNISKTAREKIKSAYDIGASKPVDSMKSIDGTVKYLFKTAEGHFIETVYIPDFGNPDTHNSHGLPRRATLCVSSQVGCKMHCKFCMTGRQGFVAQLKATDILNQIYSLPECNLLTNIVFMGQGEPFDNLDAVLRTTEILTAEYAYAWSPKRITVSSVGLEKGLIRFLDNSKCNLAISLHHPIPTERANMMPAERVFSIQDVVNVLKRYDFCRKTDDDYDEGTKQRRLTFEYILFGGLNDSITHANALLKLLEPLDCRINLIRFHDIPDTPFRKTEEDTLKQFCDYLNAHGITTTIRASRGQDIYAACGLLSTKKQEEALKNKEHQHIPL
;
A
#
# COMPACT_ATOMS: atom_id res chain seq x y z
N MET A 1 2.21 -35.11 -12.32
CA MET A 1 1.77 -33.69 -12.22
C MET A 1 3.00 -32.84 -12.49
N SER A 2 2.96 -31.91 -13.46
CA SER A 2 4.09 -30.99 -13.71
C SER A 2 4.27 -30.07 -12.50
N SER A 3 5.51 -29.85 -12.06
CA SER A 3 5.81 -28.87 -11.02
C SER A 3 5.20 -27.50 -11.39
N PRO A 4 4.68 -26.73 -10.42
CA PRO A 4 4.14 -25.41 -10.69
C PRO A 4 5.23 -24.54 -11.33
N LYS A 5 4.87 -23.82 -12.40
CA LYS A 5 5.78 -22.92 -13.09
C LYS A 5 6.18 -21.75 -12.19
N GLN A 6 7.40 -21.26 -12.37
CA GLN A 6 7.85 -20.06 -11.71
C GLN A 6 7.32 -18.81 -12.45
N HIS A 7 7.04 -17.75 -11.71
CA HIS A 7 6.53 -16.50 -12.27
C HIS A 7 7.67 -15.56 -12.66
N LEU A 8 7.54 -14.92 -13.83
CA LEU A 8 8.49 -13.90 -14.31
C LEU A 8 8.17 -12.51 -13.76
N LEU A 9 6.93 -12.25 -13.36
CA LEU A 9 6.51 -10.99 -12.77
C LEU A 9 7.21 -10.79 -11.41
N ALA A 10 7.63 -9.57 -11.12
CA ALA A 10 8.42 -9.15 -9.97
C ALA A 10 9.90 -9.63 -9.97
N LEU A 11 10.41 -10.11 -11.11
CA LEU A 11 11.84 -10.37 -11.29
C LEU A 11 12.55 -9.12 -11.83
N THR A 12 13.77 -8.90 -11.34
CA THR A 12 14.66 -7.83 -11.83
C THR A 12 15.24 -8.16 -13.21
N LEU A 13 15.76 -7.14 -13.90
CA LEU A 13 16.48 -7.34 -15.16
C LEU A 13 17.63 -8.37 -15.03
N ASN A 14 18.35 -8.34 -13.90
CA ASN A 14 19.45 -9.28 -13.67
C ASN A 14 18.92 -10.72 -13.51
N GLU A 15 17.84 -10.93 -12.78
CA GLU A 15 17.20 -12.24 -12.61
C GLU A 15 16.64 -12.77 -13.93
N LEU A 16 15.94 -11.93 -14.72
CA LEU A 16 15.46 -12.29 -16.06
C LEU A 16 16.62 -12.62 -17.01
N THR A 17 17.73 -11.90 -16.90
CA THR A 17 18.96 -12.19 -17.69
C THR A 17 19.57 -13.53 -17.28
N GLN A 18 19.61 -13.81 -15.98
CA GLN A 18 20.13 -15.09 -15.50
C GLN A 18 19.24 -16.27 -15.94
N ILE A 19 17.91 -16.10 -15.94
CA ILE A 19 16.97 -17.09 -16.49
C ILE A 19 17.27 -17.35 -17.98
N ALA A 20 17.47 -16.30 -18.78
CA ALA A 20 17.82 -16.47 -20.18
C ALA A 20 19.11 -17.30 -20.34
N LEU A 21 20.14 -16.98 -19.61
CA LEU A 21 21.42 -17.71 -19.64
C LEU A 21 21.27 -19.18 -19.21
N ASN A 22 20.53 -19.46 -18.14
CA ASN A 22 20.27 -20.81 -17.63
C ASN A 22 19.49 -21.68 -18.65
N LEU A 23 18.67 -21.05 -19.49
CA LEU A 23 17.95 -21.74 -20.59
C LEU A 23 18.80 -21.87 -21.87
N GLY A 24 20.08 -21.49 -21.84
CA GLY A 24 20.94 -21.47 -23.01
C GLY A 24 20.52 -20.45 -24.06
N LEU A 25 19.95 -19.31 -23.63
CA LEU A 25 19.55 -18.21 -24.50
C LEU A 25 20.56 -17.06 -24.38
N PRO A 26 20.69 -16.20 -25.40
CA PRO A 26 21.55 -15.03 -25.35
C PRO A 26 21.14 -14.06 -24.24
N ARG A 27 22.13 -13.36 -23.65
CA ARG A 27 21.92 -12.40 -22.53
C ARG A 27 20.88 -11.34 -22.83
N PHE A 28 20.78 -10.86 -24.07
CA PHE A 28 19.82 -9.81 -24.46
C PHE A 28 18.35 -10.25 -24.35
N VAL A 29 18.07 -11.57 -24.35
CA VAL A 29 16.70 -12.09 -24.17
C VAL A 29 16.14 -11.69 -22.81
N GLY A 30 16.98 -11.59 -21.77
CA GLY A 30 16.55 -11.09 -20.45
C GLY A 30 16.00 -9.66 -20.53
N ARG A 31 16.66 -8.78 -21.29
CA ARG A 31 16.18 -7.42 -21.54
C ARG A 31 14.89 -7.40 -22.35
N GLN A 32 14.79 -8.23 -23.38
CA GLN A 32 13.55 -8.37 -24.16
C GLN A 32 12.38 -8.83 -23.29
N MET A 33 12.58 -9.85 -22.43
CA MET A 33 11.55 -10.26 -21.46
C MET A 33 11.13 -9.10 -20.56
N CYS A 34 12.08 -8.33 -20.03
CA CYS A 34 11.83 -7.18 -19.18
C CYS A 34 10.95 -6.13 -19.88
N GLU A 35 11.29 -5.76 -21.12
CA GLU A 35 10.55 -4.80 -21.95
C GLU A 35 9.11 -5.27 -22.23
N TRP A 36 8.93 -6.57 -22.50
CA TRP A 36 7.60 -7.14 -22.71
C TRP A 36 6.76 -7.17 -21.43
N ILE A 37 7.36 -7.61 -20.31
CA ILE A 37 6.66 -7.72 -19.05
C ILE A 37 6.31 -6.32 -18.55
N TYR A 38 7.27 -5.44 -18.33
CA TYR A 38 7.02 -4.16 -17.64
C TYR A 38 6.61 -3.02 -18.57
N GLY A 39 7.12 -3.00 -19.79
CA GLY A 39 6.80 -1.97 -20.77
C GLY A 39 5.47 -2.22 -21.48
N LYS A 40 5.25 -3.45 -21.96
CA LYS A 40 4.05 -3.80 -22.74
C LYS A 40 2.97 -4.52 -21.93
N LYS A 41 3.30 -4.97 -20.71
CA LYS A 41 2.37 -5.64 -19.78
C LYS A 41 1.66 -6.85 -20.40
N VAL A 42 2.43 -7.71 -21.06
CA VAL A 42 1.91 -8.93 -21.70
C VAL A 42 1.42 -9.95 -20.67
N THR A 43 0.36 -10.69 -21.00
CA THR A 43 -0.20 -11.74 -20.15
C THR A 43 0.26 -13.14 -20.53
N SER A 44 0.92 -13.27 -21.71
CA SER A 44 1.47 -14.52 -22.23
C SER A 44 2.86 -14.33 -22.81
N ILE A 45 3.72 -15.35 -22.62
CA ILE A 45 5.06 -15.38 -23.24
C ILE A 45 4.94 -15.44 -24.78
N ASP A 46 3.83 -15.93 -25.32
CA ASP A 46 3.60 -15.99 -26.77
C ASP A 46 3.50 -14.62 -27.43
N GLU A 47 3.14 -13.59 -26.66
CA GLU A 47 3.08 -12.19 -27.11
C GLU A 47 4.47 -11.57 -27.35
N MET A 48 5.55 -12.17 -26.83
CA MET A 48 6.93 -11.67 -26.93
C MET A 48 7.51 -11.92 -28.33
N THR A 49 6.97 -11.25 -29.33
CA THR A 49 7.21 -11.58 -30.76
C THR A 49 8.64 -11.35 -31.26
N ASN A 50 9.45 -10.50 -30.61
CA ASN A 50 10.87 -10.32 -30.92
C ASN A 50 11.78 -11.37 -30.25
N ILE A 51 11.21 -12.31 -29.48
CA ILE A 51 11.87 -13.51 -28.98
C ILE A 51 11.51 -14.67 -29.90
N SER A 52 12.48 -15.43 -30.38
CA SER A 52 12.23 -16.54 -31.32
C SER A 52 11.25 -17.56 -30.74
N LYS A 53 10.48 -18.24 -31.60
CA LYS A 53 9.51 -19.26 -31.17
C LYS A 53 10.16 -20.33 -30.29
N THR A 54 11.33 -20.83 -30.70
CA THR A 54 12.09 -21.84 -29.96
C THR A 54 12.50 -21.34 -28.56
N ALA A 55 12.90 -20.07 -28.44
CA ALA A 55 13.27 -19.47 -27.15
C ALA A 55 12.02 -19.29 -26.26
N ARG A 56 10.89 -18.85 -26.83
CA ARG A 56 9.61 -18.74 -26.08
C ARG A 56 9.16 -20.11 -25.56
N GLU A 57 9.28 -21.18 -26.34
CA GLU A 57 8.94 -22.53 -25.87
C GLU A 57 9.84 -22.99 -24.71
N LYS A 58 11.15 -22.70 -24.78
CA LYS A 58 12.06 -22.97 -23.65
C LYS A 58 11.65 -22.21 -22.39
N ILE A 59 11.30 -20.92 -22.51
CA ILE A 59 10.85 -20.12 -21.36
C ILE A 59 9.52 -20.70 -20.83
N LYS A 60 8.55 -20.97 -21.68
CA LYS A 60 7.23 -21.52 -21.30
C LYS A 60 7.30 -22.88 -20.62
N SER A 61 8.34 -23.67 -20.88
CA SER A 61 8.49 -24.99 -20.26
C SER A 61 8.62 -24.90 -18.73
N ALA A 62 9.23 -23.84 -18.19
CA ALA A 62 9.52 -23.68 -16.78
C ALA A 62 8.86 -22.44 -16.13
N TYR A 63 8.44 -21.48 -16.94
CA TYR A 63 7.96 -20.17 -16.47
C TYR A 63 6.61 -19.80 -17.08
N ASP A 64 5.91 -18.90 -16.38
CA ASP A 64 4.80 -18.11 -16.91
C ASP A 64 4.94 -16.65 -16.46
N ILE A 65 4.06 -15.75 -16.92
CA ILE A 65 4.11 -14.35 -16.51
C ILE A 65 3.76 -14.20 -15.03
N GLY A 66 2.84 -14.99 -14.50
CA GLY A 66 2.33 -14.87 -13.14
C GLY A 66 1.27 -13.76 -12.98
N ALA A 67 0.73 -13.26 -14.09
CA ALA A 67 -0.33 -12.27 -14.08
C ALA A 67 -1.70 -12.94 -14.01
N SER A 68 -2.59 -12.44 -13.15
CA SER A 68 -3.96 -12.90 -13.03
C SER A 68 -4.93 -11.73 -12.89
N LYS A 69 -6.03 -11.77 -13.65
CA LYS A 69 -7.06 -10.73 -13.59
C LYS A 69 -7.78 -10.76 -12.24
N PRO A 70 -8.36 -9.63 -11.80
CA PRO A 70 -9.25 -9.64 -10.65
C PRO A 70 -10.43 -10.60 -10.91
N VAL A 71 -10.85 -11.29 -9.86
CA VAL A 71 -11.95 -12.27 -9.92
C VAL A 71 -13.31 -11.64 -9.65
N ASP A 72 -13.33 -10.42 -9.09
CA ASP A 72 -14.55 -9.67 -8.79
C ASP A 72 -14.23 -8.18 -8.68
N SER A 73 -15.24 -7.32 -8.80
CA SER A 73 -15.11 -5.88 -8.59
C SER A 73 -16.42 -5.24 -8.14
N MET A 74 -16.30 -4.17 -7.33
CA MET A 74 -17.43 -3.34 -6.91
C MET A 74 -17.08 -1.88 -7.21
N LYS A 75 -18.01 -1.14 -7.84
CA LYS A 75 -17.83 0.27 -8.18
C LYS A 75 -18.71 1.14 -7.29
N SER A 76 -18.10 2.14 -6.66
CA SER A 76 -18.75 3.18 -5.87
C SER A 76 -19.37 4.26 -6.76
N ILE A 77 -20.35 4.98 -6.20
CA ILE A 77 -20.95 6.17 -6.81
C ILE A 77 -19.92 7.28 -7.06
N ASP A 78 -18.84 7.35 -6.27
CA ASP A 78 -17.77 8.34 -6.40
C ASP A 78 -16.67 7.95 -7.42
N GLY A 79 -16.88 6.85 -8.16
CA GLY A 79 -15.96 6.32 -9.16
C GLY A 79 -14.87 5.42 -8.61
N THR A 80 -14.74 5.26 -7.29
CA THR A 80 -13.82 4.30 -6.65
C THR A 80 -14.21 2.88 -7.04
N VAL A 81 -13.23 2.03 -7.34
CA VAL A 81 -13.46 0.62 -7.65
C VAL A 81 -12.64 -0.26 -6.71
N LYS A 82 -13.32 -1.17 -6.02
CA LYS A 82 -12.69 -2.21 -5.22
C LYS A 82 -12.61 -3.48 -6.04
N TYR A 83 -11.41 -4.00 -6.21
CA TYR A 83 -11.12 -5.24 -6.92
C TYR A 83 -10.78 -6.36 -5.95
N LEU A 84 -11.23 -7.56 -6.24
CA LEU A 84 -10.87 -8.79 -5.54
C LEU A 84 -9.92 -9.59 -6.42
N PHE A 85 -8.72 -9.87 -5.91
CA PHE A 85 -7.75 -10.76 -6.54
C PHE A 85 -7.69 -12.09 -5.81
N LYS A 86 -7.37 -13.14 -6.55
CA LYS A 86 -7.03 -14.46 -6.01
C LYS A 86 -5.55 -14.71 -6.22
N THR A 87 -4.82 -15.02 -5.14
CA THR A 87 -3.40 -15.37 -5.19
C THR A 87 -3.20 -16.79 -5.77
N ALA A 88 -1.99 -17.10 -6.21
CA ALA A 88 -1.64 -18.45 -6.67
C ALA A 88 -1.89 -19.53 -5.61
N GLU A 89 -1.79 -19.18 -4.33
CA GLU A 89 -2.07 -20.07 -3.19
C GLU A 89 -3.55 -20.18 -2.84
N GLY A 90 -4.42 -19.49 -3.59
CA GLY A 90 -5.88 -19.57 -3.46
C GLY A 90 -6.48 -18.62 -2.43
N HIS A 91 -5.69 -17.70 -1.87
CA HIS A 91 -6.19 -16.66 -0.97
C HIS A 91 -6.81 -15.49 -1.75
N PHE A 92 -7.67 -14.74 -1.06
CA PHE A 92 -8.30 -13.55 -1.62
C PHE A 92 -7.77 -12.28 -0.95
N ILE A 93 -7.52 -11.25 -1.76
CA ILE A 93 -7.10 -9.92 -1.31
C ILE A 93 -7.87 -8.84 -2.03
N GLU A 94 -8.05 -7.70 -1.38
CA GLU A 94 -8.72 -6.53 -1.94
C GLU A 94 -7.73 -5.45 -2.31
N THR A 95 -8.03 -4.73 -3.38
CA THR A 95 -7.27 -3.60 -3.92
C THR A 95 -8.24 -2.51 -4.30
N VAL A 96 -7.92 -1.24 -4.06
CA VAL A 96 -8.84 -0.14 -4.32
C VAL A 96 -8.24 0.86 -5.31
N TYR A 97 -8.88 1.02 -6.45
CA TYR A 97 -8.62 2.07 -7.42
C TYR A 97 -9.41 3.32 -7.03
N ILE A 98 -8.72 4.44 -6.83
CA ILE A 98 -9.29 5.70 -6.35
C ILE A 98 -8.99 6.79 -7.38
N PRO A 99 -9.91 7.07 -8.31
CA PRO A 99 -9.78 8.19 -9.24
C PRO A 99 -10.08 9.52 -8.55
N ASP A 100 -9.34 10.54 -8.91
CA ASP A 100 -9.61 11.93 -8.52
C ASP A 100 -9.76 12.77 -9.78
N PHE A 101 -10.98 13.16 -10.05
CA PHE A 101 -11.31 14.00 -11.23
C PHE A 101 -11.09 15.49 -10.96
N GLY A 102 -10.74 15.87 -9.71
CA GLY A 102 -10.60 17.28 -9.32
C GLY A 102 -11.93 18.05 -9.30
N ASN A 103 -11.85 19.36 -9.39
CA ASN A 103 -13.02 20.21 -9.57
C ASN A 103 -13.59 19.97 -10.99
N PRO A 104 -14.91 19.86 -11.19
CA PRO A 104 -15.55 19.77 -12.52
C PRO A 104 -15.06 20.80 -13.52
N ASP A 105 -14.71 21.99 -13.05
CA ASP A 105 -14.22 23.10 -13.89
C ASP A 105 -12.76 22.93 -14.36
N THR A 106 -12.04 21.93 -13.84
CA THR A 106 -10.62 21.66 -14.17
C THR A 106 -10.41 20.33 -14.89
N HIS A 107 -11.50 19.73 -15.42
CA HIS A 107 -11.40 18.47 -16.16
C HIS A 107 -10.47 18.58 -17.37
N ASN A 108 -9.58 17.62 -17.51
CA ASN A 108 -8.92 17.37 -18.79
C ASN A 108 -10.01 17.14 -19.85
N SER A 109 -9.84 17.73 -21.03
CA SER A 109 -10.74 17.61 -22.18
C SER A 109 -11.10 16.18 -22.61
N HIS A 110 -10.54 15.17 -21.94
CA HIS A 110 -10.70 13.74 -22.27
C HIS A 110 -11.40 12.91 -21.17
N GLY A 111 -11.96 13.54 -20.11
CA GLY A 111 -12.67 12.79 -19.03
C GLY A 111 -11.81 11.86 -18.20
N LEU A 112 -10.46 11.98 -18.28
CA LEU A 112 -9.53 11.16 -17.51
C LEU A 112 -9.31 11.77 -16.11
N PRO A 113 -9.08 10.93 -15.06
CA PRO A 113 -8.80 11.47 -13.75
C PRO A 113 -7.47 12.25 -13.76
N ARG A 114 -7.44 13.40 -13.07
CA ARG A 114 -6.22 14.17 -12.84
C ARG A 114 -5.20 13.38 -12.01
N ARG A 115 -5.70 12.57 -11.08
CA ARG A 115 -4.94 11.67 -10.24
C ARG A 115 -5.68 10.35 -10.09
N ALA A 116 -4.96 9.25 -10.22
CA ALA A 116 -5.48 7.92 -9.97
C ALA A 116 -4.55 7.20 -8.99
N THR A 117 -5.04 6.89 -7.81
CA THR A 117 -4.29 6.20 -6.75
C THR A 117 -4.75 4.77 -6.63
N LEU A 118 -3.82 3.83 -6.56
CA LEU A 118 -4.12 2.45 -6.20
C LEU A 118 -3.69 2.19 -4.76
N CYS A 119 -4.63 1.71 -3.95
CA CYS A 119 -4.37 1.20 -2.61
C CYS A 119 -4.16 -0.30 -2.69
N VAL A 120 -2.92 -0.77 -2.45
CA VAL A 120 -2.52 -2.16 -2.59
C VAL A 120 -2.39 -2.85 -1.23
N SER A 121 -2.70 -4.14 -1.22
CA SER A 121 -2.53 -5.04 -0.08
C SER A 121 -1.15 -5.67 -0.07
N SER A 122 -0.57 -5.87 1.11
CA SER A 122 0.75 -6.48 1.33
C SER A 122 0.69 -7.84 2.03
N GLN A 123 -0.46 -8.19 2.63
CA GLN A 123 -0.71 -9.45 3.33
C GLN A 123 -2.14 -9.91 3.06
N VAL A 124 -2.41 -11.17 3.36
CA VAL A 124 -3.77 -11.70 3.53
C VAL A 124 -4.12 -11.58 5.01
N GLY A 125 -5.00 -10.62 5.35
CA GLY A 125 -5.23 -10.21 6.74
C GLY A 125 -4.07 -9.38 7.32
N CYS A 126 -4.00 -9.24 8.65
CA CYS A 126 -2.97 -8.43 9.32
C CYS A 126 -2.70 -8.93 10.75
N LYS A 127 -1.41 -8.97 11.16
CA LYS A 127 -1.00 -9.36 12.52
C LYS A 127 -1.15 -8.26 13.56
N MET A 128 -1.37 -7.00 13.14
CA MET A 128 -1.28 -5.85 14.05
C MET A 128 -2.47 -5.72 14.99
N HIS A 129 -3.60 -6.36 14.68
CA HIS A 129 -4.81 -6.39 15.50
C HIS A 129 -5.31 -5.01 15.96
N CYS A 130 -5.15 -3.98 15.11
CA CYS A 130 -5.70 -2.66 15.38
C CYS A 130 -7.23 -2.75 15.50
N LYS A 131 -7.78 -2.28 16.64
CA LYS A 131 -9.20 -2.50 16.98
C LYS A 131 -10.19 -1.75 16.08
N PHE A 132 -9.73 -0.72 15.41
CA PHE A 132 -10.50 0.10 14.47
C PHE A 132 -10.38 -0.34 13.00
N CYS A 133 -9.68 -1.44 12.72
CA CYS A 133 -9.42 -1.90 11.38
C CYS A 133 -10.00 -3.29 11.13
N MET A 134 -10.85 -3.41 10.12
CA MET A 134 -11.47 -4.70 9.76
C MET A 134 -10.43 -5.76 9.40
N THR A 135 -9.39 -5.39 8.64
CA THR A 135 -8.29 -6.31 8.31
C THR A 135 -7.55 -6.80 9.57
N GLY A 136 -7.31 -5.91 10.54
CA GLY A 136 -6.67 -6.29 11.82
C GLY A 136 -7.53 -7.20 12.67
N ARG A 137 -8.85 -7.06 12.61
CA ARG A 137 -9.82 -7.92 13.30
C ARG A 137 -10.00 -9.29 12.64
N GLN A 138 -9.85 -9.33 11.30
CA GLN A 138 -9.88 -10.58 10.54
C GLN A 138 -8.70 -11.50 10.89
N GLY A 139 -7.59 -10.94 11.41
CA GLY A 139 -6.37 -11.67 11.72
C GLY A 139 -5.48 -11.89 10.50
N PHE A 140 -4.37 -12.57 10.72
CA PHE A 140 -3.35 -12.85 9.70
C PHE A 140 -3.51 -14.25 9.13
N VAL A 141 -3.40 -14.38 7.82
CA VAL A 141 -3.46 -15.67 7.11
C VAL A 141 -2.14 -15.97 6.41
N ALA A 142 -1.62 -15.05 5.56
CA ALA A 142 -0.42 -15.29 4.79
C ALA A 142 0.30 -14.00 4.38
N GLN A 143 1.62 -14.11 4.12
CA GLN A 143 2.39 -13.07 3.45
C GLN A 143 2.10 -13.10 1.95
N LEU A 144 1.97 -11.93 1.31
CA LEU A 144 1.94 -11.84 -0.14
C LEU A 144 3.36 -11.87 -0.71
N LYS A 145 3.54 -12.61 -1.80
CA LYS A 145 4.78 -12.54 -2.59
C LYS A 145 4.84 -11.21 -3.34
N ALA A 146 6.03 -10.78 -3.73
CA ALA A 146 6.19 -9.59 -4.56
C ALA A 146 5.39 -9.68 -5.87
N THR A 147 5.24 -10.88 -6.43
CA THR A 147 4.40 -11.16 -7.59
C THR A 147 2.93 -10.84 -7.32
N ASP A 148 2.39 -11.26 -6.16
CA ASP A 148 0.99 -10.99 -5.79
C ASP A 148 0.75 -9.49 -5.58
N ILE A 149 1.71 -8.79 -4.97
CA ILE A 149 1.62 -7.35 -4.74
C ILE A 149 1.67 -6.61 -6.09
N LEU A 150 2.64 -6.94 -6.94
CA LEU A 150 2.80 -6.29 -8.25
C LEU A 150 1.64 -6.63 -9.19
N ASN A 151 1.04 -7.82 -9.09
CA ASN A 151 -0.10 -8.23 -9.89
C ASN A 151 -1.32 -7.34 -9.68
N GLN A 152 -1.53 -6.80 -8.47
CA GLN A 152 -2.62 -5.84 -8.19
C GLN A 152 -2.48 -4.57 -9.05
N ILE A 153 -1.24 -4.19 -9.41
CA ILE A 153 -0.93 -3.04 -10.24
C ILE A 153 -0.96 -3.43 -11.72
N TYR A 154 -0.35 -4.56 -12.04
CA TYR A 154 -0.12 -5.07 -13.39
C TYR A 154 -1.42 -5.42 -14.12
N SER A 155 -2.30 -6.16 -13.44
CA SER A 155 -3.52 -6.73 -14.02
C SER A 155 -4.78 -5.88 -13.77
N LEU A 156 -4.61 -4.67 -13.21
CA LEU A 156 -5.70 -3.74 -13.02
C LEU A 156 -6.20 -3.23 -14.38
N PRO A 157 -7.51 -3.17 -14.64
CA PRO A 157 -8.05 -2.60 -15.88
C PRO A 157 -7.56 -1.17 -16.16
N GLU A 158 -7.43 -0.36 -15.11
CA GLU A 158 -6.98 1.05 -15.16
C GLU A 158 -5.47 1.21 -14.96
N CYS A 159 -4.68 0.16 -15.11
CA CYS A 159 -3.23 0.18 -14.82
C CYS A 159 -2.45 1.29 -15.54
N ASN A 160 -2.91 1.71 -16.73
CA ASN A 160 -2.29 2.80 -17.51
C ASN A 160 -2.70 4.21 -17.04
N LEU A 161 -3.74 4.32 -16.21
CA LEU A 161 -4.20 5.59 -15.64
C LEU A 161 -3.56 5.89 -14.29
N LEU A 162 -2.88 4.92 -13.69
CA LEU A 162 -2.32 5.06 -12.36
C LEU A 162 -1.23 6.14 -12.30
N THR A 163 -1.38 7.04 -11.33
CA THR A 163 -0.41 8.09 -11.02
C THR A 163 0.30 7.88 -9.70
N ASN A 164 -0.33 7.18 -8.76
CA ASN A 164 0.16 6.97 -7.40
C ASN A 164 -0.17 5.57 -6.89
N ILE A 165 0.70 5.04 -6.03
CA ILE A 165 0.48 3.79 -5.28
C ILE A 165 0.59 4.09 -3.79
N VAL A 166 -0.32 3.53 -2.99
CA VAL A 166 -0.24 3.57 -1.54
C VAL A 166 -0.37 2.14 -0.97
N PHE A 167 0.55 1.75 -0.13
CA PHE A 167 0.52 0.49 0.61
C PHE A 167 -0.27 0.71 1.90
N MET A 168 -1.59 0.82 1.76
CA MET A 168 -2.55 1.10 2.83
C MET A 168 -3.78 0.16 2.75
N GLY A 169 -3.66 -0.92 1.97
CA GLY A 169 -4.65 -1.99 1.89
C GLY A 169 -4.53 -2.98 3.05
N GLN A 170 -4.77 -4.25 2.78
CA GLN A 170 -4.66 -5.30 3.80
C GLN A 170 -3.19 -5.58 4.13
N GLY A 171 -2.90 -5.68 5.45
CA GLY A 171 -1.59 -6.06 5.98
C GLY A 171 -0.73 -4.90 6.48
N GLU A 172 0.33 -5.28 7.17
CA GLU A 172 1.40 -4.39 7.63
C GLU A 172 2.61 -4.53 6.69
N PRO A 173 2.93 -3.50 5.88
CA PRO A 173 4.01 -3.58 4.90
C PRO A 173 5.39 -3.88 5.52
N PHE A 174 5.65 -3.42 6.74
CA PHE A 174 6.95 -3.67 7.39
C PHE A 174 7.07 -5.07 8.00
N ASP A 175 5.96 -5.80 8.18
CA ASP A 175 5.99 -7.24 8.50
C ASP A 175 6.20 -8.10 7.23
N ASN A 176 6.02 -7.54 6.03
CA ASN A 176 6.32 -8.17 4.73
C ASN A 176 7.29 -7.35 3.88
N LEU A 177 8.30 -6.80 4.50
CA LEU A 177 9.15 -5.76 3.91
C LEU A 177 9.92 -6.23 2.67
N ASP A 178 10.37 -7.47 2.63
CA ASP A 178 11.14 -7.98 1.47
C ASP A 178 10.31 -7.92 0.17
N ALA A 179 9.06 -8.36 0.23
CA ALA A 179 8.14 -8.28 -0.91
C ALA A 179 7.77 -6.84 -1.28
N VAL A 180 7.62 -5.96 -0.27
CA VAL A 180 7.33 -4.53 -0.47
C VAL A 180 8.53 -3.82 -1.10
N LEU A 181 9.75 -4.04 -0.60
CA LEU A 181 10.97 -3.45 -1.18
C LEU A 181 11.18 -3.94 -2.63
N ARG A 182 11.00 -5.24 -2.89
CA ARG A 182 11.06 -5.79 -4.26
C ARG A 182 10.06 -5.11 -5.18
N THR A 183 8.82 -4.94 -4.73
CA THR A 183 7.78 -4.28 -5.52
C THR A 183 8.14 -2.81 -5.80
N THR A 184 8.59 -2.07 -4.78
CA THR A 184 8.99 -0.66 -4.95
C THR A 184 10.24 -0.52 -5.82
N GLU A 185 11.20 -1.46 -5.75
CA GLU A 185 12.35 -1.55 -6.66
C GLU A 185 11.89 -1.64 -8.11
N ILE A 186 11.02 -2.59 -8.45
CA ILE A 186 10.50 -2.77 -9.81
C ILE A 186 9.73 -1.53 -10.28
N LEU A 187 8.91 -0.93 -9.41
CA LEU A 187 8.14 0.27 -9.77
C LEU A 187 9.04 1.48 -10.06
N THR A 188 10.20 1.59 -9.42
CA THR A 188 11.10 2.74 -9.57
C THR A 188 12.27 2.50 -10.50
N ALA A 189 12.56 1.25 -10.87
CA ALA A 189 13.66 0.89 -11.75
C ALA A 189 13.44 1.42 -13.19
N GLU A 190 14.47 2.03 -13.76
CA GLU A 190 14.45 2.59 -15.12
C GLU A 190 14.17 1.54 -16.20
N TYR A 191 14.58 0.29 -15.97
CA TYR A 191 14.34 -0.83 -16.88
C TYR A 191 12.92 -1.38 -16.82
N ALA A 192 12.10 -0.93 -15.86
CA ALA A 192 10.74 -1.44 -15.62
C ALA A 192 9.70 -0.31 -15.73
N TYR A 193 9.11 0.12 -14.61
CA TYR A 193 8.07 1.17 -14.64
C TYR A 193 8.63 2.59 -14.66
N ALA A 194 9.87 2.80 -14.22
CA ALA A 194 10.55 4.10 -14.13
C ALA A 194 9.74 5.19 -13.38
N TRP A 195 8.96 4.79 -12.38
CA TRP A 195 8.16 5.75 -11.61
C TRP A 195 9.03 6.53 -10.61
N SER A 196 8.72 7.81 -10.46
CA SER A 196 9.31 8.58 -9.37
C SER A 196 8.91 7.98 -8.02
N PRO A 197 9.86 7.78 -7.08
CA PRO A 197 9.55 7.33 -5.71
C PRO A 197 8.52 8.21 -5.00
N LYS A 198 8.39 9.49 -5.37
CA LYS A 198 7.36 10.43 -4.86
C LYS A 198 5.93 10.00 -5.16
N ARG A 199 5.72 9.09 -6.13
CA ARG A 199 4.41 8.55 -6.48
C ARG A 199 4.00 7.36 -5.61
N ILE A 200 4.92 6.86 -4.78
CA ILE A 200 4.72 5.65 -3.98
C ILE A 200 4.80 6.02 -2.50
N THR A 201 3.79 5.65 -1.73
CA THR A 201 3.78 5.82 -0.27
C THR A 201 3.62 4.47 0.40
N VAL A 202 4.54 4.13 1.29
CA VAL A 202 4.43 2.94 2.13
C VAL A 202 4.03 3.37 3.53
N SER A 203 2.93 2.79 4.03
CA SER A 203 2.40 3.08 5.37
C SER A 203 2.73 1.95 6.34
N SER A 204 3.02 2.27 7.58
CA SER A 204 3.31 1.30 8.63
C SER A 204 2.87 1.79 10.01
N VAL A 205 2.62 0.86 10.93
CA VAL A 205 2.46 1.16 12.36
C VAL A 205 3.79 1.54 13.03
N GLY A 206 4.93 1.36 12.33
CA GLY A 206 6.26 1.74 12.80
C GLY A 206 7.04 0.57 13.43
N LEU A 207 7.03 -0.64 12.86
CA LEU A 207 7.85 -1.75 13.33
C LEU A 207 9.36 -1.43 13.19
N GLU A 208 10.13 -1.47 14.27
CA GLU A 208 11.52 -0.99 14.34
C GLU A 208 12.40 -1.49 13.19
N LYS A 209 12.58 -2.81 13.09
CA LYS A 209 13.47 -3.41 12.08
C LYS A 209 13.00 -3.08 10.65
N GLY A 210 11.68 -3.10 10.43
CA GLY A 210 11.08 -2.76 9.14
C GLY A 210 11.26 -1.29 8.81
N LEU A 211 11.08 -0.40 9.78
CA LEU A 211 11.24 1.04 9.63
C LEU A 211 12.68 1.39 9.21
N ILE A 212 13.68 0.93 9.95
CA ILE A 212 15.10 1.20 9.68
C ILE A 212 15.47 0.67 8.29
N ARG A 213 15.16 -0.60 7.98
CA ARG A 213 15.46 -1.20 6.67
C ARG A 213 14.77 -0.46 5.51
N PHE A 214 13.54 -0.02 5.69
CA PHE A 214 12.83 0.76 4.67
C PHE A 214 13.48 2.14 4.48
N LEU A 215 13.86 2.79 5.56
CA LEU A 215 14.51 4.10 5.52
C LEU A 215 15.85 4.05 4.77
N ASP A 216 16.61 2.97 4.97
CA ASP A 216 17.93 2.77 4.36
C ASP A 216 17.86 2.31 2.89
N ASN A 217 16.82 1.54 2.51
CA ASN A 217 16.78 0.85 1.21
C ASN A 217 15.74 1.40 0.23
N SER A 218 14.90 2.35 0.63
CA SER A 218 13.86 2.91 -0.24
C SER A 218 13.89 4.43 -0.24
N LYS A 219 13.58 5.04 -1.39
CA LYS A 219 13.37 6.49 -1.55
C LYS A 219 11.88 6.85 -1.62
N CYS A 220 10.98 5.89 -1.48
CA CYS A 220 9.54 6.11 -1.47
C CYS A 220 9.09 6.92 -0.24
N ASN A 221 7.95 7.60 -0.34
CA ASN A 221 7.36 8.31 0.78
C ASN A 221 7.01 7.34 1.92
N LEU A 222 7.12 7.82 3.13
CA LEU A 222 6.75 7.10 4.36
C LEU A 222 5.49 7.70 4.97
N ALA A 223 4.55 6.85 5.34
CA ALA A 223 3.42 7.22 6.20
C ALA A 223 3.48 6.39 7.50
N ILE A 224 3.28 7.03 8.64
CA ILE A 224 3.19 6.35 9.95
C ILE A 224 1.76 6.41 10.46
N SER A 225 1.19 5.24 10.75
CA SER A 225 -0.11 5.10 11.41
C SER A 225 0.01 5.49 12.87
N LEU A 226 -0.27 6.78 13.18
CA LEU A 226 -0.11 7.31 14.53
C LEU A 226 -1.37 7.10 15.37
N HIS A 227 -2.49 7.65 14.93
CA HIS A 227 -3.86 7.55 15.45
C HIS A 227 -4.07 7.93 16.94
N HIS A 228 -3.03 7.99 17.76
CA HIS A 228 -3.07 8.54 19.12
C HIS A 228 -1.68 9.02 19.56
N PRO A 229 -1.54 10.26 20.13
CA PRO A 229 -0.22 10.80 20.52
C PRO A 229 0.26 10.29 21.88
N ILE A 230 -0.63 9.75 22.71
CA ILE A 230 -0.34 9.27 24.07
C ILE A 230 -0.11 7.76 24.02
N PRO A 231 1.07 7.23 24.39
CA PRO A 231 1.42 5.81 24.25
C PRO A 231 0.46 4.86 24.94
N THR A 232 0.03 5.16 26.18
CA THR A 232 -0.91 4.32 26.94
C THR A 232 -2.27 4.16 26.23
N GLU A 233 -2.79 5.24 25.67
CA GLU A 233 -4.04 5.24 24.93
C GLU A 233 -3.85 4.59 23.54
N ARG A 234 -2.72 4.85 22.87
CA ARG A 234 -2.38 4.20 21.61
C ARG A 234 -2.31 2.68 21.78
N ALA A 235 -1.71 2.18 22.87
CA ALA A 235 -1.62 0.74 23.17
C ALA A 235 -2.98 0.06 23.32
N ASN A 236 -4.01 0.81 23.76
CA ASN A 236 -5.38 0.29 23.92
C ASN A 236 -6.05 0.01 22.57
N MET A 237 -5.67 0.71 21.51
CA MET A 237 -6.27 0.58 20.18
C MET A 237 -5.31 -0.05 19.15
N MET A 238 -3.99 0.05 19.35
CA MET A 238 -2.94 -0.49 18.49
C MET A 238 -1.92 -1.28 19.31
N PRO A 239 -2.04 -2.61 19.39
CA PRO A 239 -1.14 -3.44 20.20
C PRO A 239 0.35 -3.33 19.84
N ALA A 240 0.67 -2.93 18.61
CA ALA A 240 2.05 -2.68 18.15
C ALA A 240 2.79 -1.65 19.01
N GLU A 241 2.10 -0.71 19.65
CA GLU A 241 2.68 0.27 20.59
C GLU A 241 3.48 -0.39 21.72
N ARG A 242 3.04 -1.56 22.19
CA ARG A 242 3.70 -2.30 23.26
C ARG A 242 5.02 -2.93 22.84
N VAL A 243 5.24 -3.10 21.53
CA VAL A 243 6.46 -3.67 20.98
C VAL A 243 7.46 -2.58 20.64
N PHE A 244 6.99 -1.50 20.02
CA PHE A 244 7.81 -0.35 19.64
C PHE A 244 6.94 0.91 19.69
N SER A 245 7.27 1.80 20.63
CA SER A 245 6.41 2.94 20.94
C SER A 245 6.46 4.01 19.83
N ILE A 246 5.40 4.82 19.74
CA ILE A 246 5.41 5.95 18.81
C ILE A 246 6.53 6.95 19.12
N GLN A 247 6.92 7.08 20.38
CA GLN A 247 8.06 7.89 20.77
C GLN A 247 9.38 7.33 20.20
N ASP A 248 9.55 6.01 20.22
CA ASP A 248 10.73 5.35 19.64
C ASP A 248 10.75 5.47 18.12
N VAL A 249 9.57 5.36 17.46
CA VAL A 249 9.44 5.67 16.03
C VAL A 249 9.93 7.08 15.72
N VAL A 250 9.48 8.09 16.48
CA VAL A 250 9.95 9.48 16.32
C VAL A 250 11.45 9.58 16.55
N ASN A 251 11.99 8.90 17.55
CA ASN A 251 13.43 8.90 17.84
C ASN A 251 14.27 8.27 16.70
N VAL A 252 13.76 7.25 16.04
CA VAL A 252 14.40 6.70 14.82
C VAL A 252 14.34 7.70 13.69
N LEU A 253 13.15 8.29 13.41
CA LEU A 253 12.95 9.24 12.30
C LEU A 253 13.86 10.47 12.40
N LYS A 254 14.14 10.97 13.61
CA LYS A 254 15.08 12.08 13.86
C LYS A 254 16.50 11.84 13.31
N ARG A 255 16.88 10.58 13.06
CA ARG A 255 18.21 10.24 12.54
C ARG A 255 18.35 10.46 11.03
N TYR A 256 17.22 10.69 10.33
CA TYR A 256 17.16 10.82 8.87
C TYR A 256 16.85 12.25 8.46
N ASP A 257 17.70 12.85 7.65
CA ASP A 257 17.67 14.28 7.30
C ASP A 257 16.36 14.71 6.65
N PHE A 258 15.76 13.87 5.80
CA PHE A 258 14.47 14.20 5.17
C PHE A 258 13.29 14.26 6.15
N CYS A 259 13.46 13.78 7.37
CA CYS A 259 12.47 13.82 8.45
C CYS A 259 12.70 14.95 9.43
N ARG A 260 13.85 15.63 9.38
CA ARG A 260 14.17 16.71 10.32
C ARG A 260 13.62 18.05 9.82
N LYS A 261 13.24 18.92 10.76
CA LYS A 261 13.16 20.34 10.48
C LYS A 261 14.59 20.88 10.33
N THR A 262 14.84 21.59 9.25
CA THR A 262 16.08 22.34 9.03
C THR A 262 15.80 23.83 9.23
N ASP A 263 16.75 24.57 9.79
CA ASP A 263 16.63 26.03 10.03
C ASP A 263 16.70 26.83 8.71
N ASP A 264 17.09 26.19 7.61
CA ASP A 264 17.13 26.82 6.30
C ASP A 264 15.77 26.68 5.58
N ASP A 265 15.29 27.77 5.01
CA ASP A 265 14.14 27.85 4.08
C ASP A 265 14.44 27.06 2.79
N TYR A 266 14.53 25.72 2.90
CA TYR A 266 14.62 24.85 1.73
C TYR A 266 13.26 24.81 1.05
N ASP A 267 13.25 25.21 -0.22
CA ASP A 267 12.11 25.15 -1.12
C ASP A 267 11.45 23.75 -1.05
N GLU A 268 10.19 23.70 -0.63
CA GLU A 268 9.39 22.46 -0.53
C GLU A 268 9.42 21.63 -1.83
N GLY A 269 9.72 22.25 -2.98
CA GLY A 269 9.83 21.62 -4.29
C GLY A 269 11.03 20.68 -4.44
N THR A 270 12.10 20.87 -3.65
CA THR A 270 13.36 20.11 -3.76
C THR A 270 13.38 18.83 -2.95
N LYS A 271 12.54 18.67 -1.93
CA LYS A 271 12.51 17.47 -1.09
C LYS A 271 12.15 16.23 -1.90
N GLN A 272 13.08 15.28 -1.95
CA GLN A 272 12.93 14.04 -2.73
C GLN A 272 11.95 13.04 -2.09
N ARG A 273 11.67 13.15 -0.79
CA ARG A 273 10.89 12.20 0.01
C ARG A 273 10.00 12.94 1.02
N ARG A 274 8.85 12.35 1.35
CA ARG A 274 7.88 12.94 2.27
C ARG A 274 7.61 12.01 3.45
N LEU A 275 7.54 12.58 4.67
CA LEU A 275 7.04 11.95 5.88
C LEU A 275 5.61 12.43 6.16
N THR A 276 4.71 11.51 6.42
CA THR A 276 3.31 11.80 6.75
C THR A 276 2.88 10.95 7.96
N PHE A 277 2.09 11.53 8.84
CA PHE A 277 1.41 10.79 9.90
C PHE A 277 -0.07 10.67 9.57
N GLU A 278 -0.58 9.44 9.59
CA GLU A 278 -2.00 9.14 9.40
C GLU A 278 -2.68 9.16 10.78
N TYR A 279 -3.76 9.92 10.92
CA TYR A 279 -4.45 10.13 12.19
C TYR A 279 -5.96 10.04 11.98
N ILE A 280 -6.57 8.93 12.42
CA ILE A 280 -8.02 8.78 12.44
C ILE A 280 -8.54 9.53 13.65
N LEU A 281 -9.52 10.43 13.47
CA LEU A 281 -10.21 11.06 14.59
C LEU A 281 -11.39 10.20 15.06
N PHE A 282 -11.39 9.94 16.35
CA PHE A 282 -12.47 9.22 17.06
C PHE A 282 -13.14 10.18 18.06
N GLY A 283 -14.46 10.32 17.93
CA GLY A 283 -15.23 11.24 18.73
C GLY A 283 -15.11 10.97 20.24
N GLY A 284 -14.62 11.99 20.97
CA GLY A 284 -14.42 11.96 22.41
C GLY A 284 -13.23 11.11 22.89
N LEU A 285 -12.40 10.59 21.98
CA LEU A 285 -11.25 9.76 22.35
C LEU A 285 -9.91 10.46 22.09
N ASN A 286 -9.71 11.02 20.91
CA ASN A 286 -8.43 11.60 20.49
C ASN A 286 -8.57 12.93 19.73
N ASP A 287 -9.74 13.55 19.77
CA ASP A 287 -10.14 14.72 18.96
C ASP A 287 -10.17 16.05 19.75
N SER A 288 -9.68 16.07 20.99
CA SER A 288 -9.63 17.31 21.80
C SER A 288 -8.36 18.13 21.54
N ILE A 289 -8.38 19.42 21.92
CA ILE A 289 -7.21 20.32 21.88
C ILE A 289 -6.03 19.78 22.69
N THR A 290 -6.29 19.06 23.79
CA THR A 290 -5.23 18.38 24.55
C THR A 290 -4.47 17.37 23.69
N HIS A 291 -5.17 16.62 22.85
CA HIS A 291 -4.54 15.68 21.92
C HIS A 291 -3.81 16.39 20.79
N ALA A 292 -4.35 17.50 20.28
CA ALA A 292 -3.64 18.34 19.31
C ALA A 292 -2.31 18.88 19.87
N ASN A 293 -2.30 19.37 21.10
CA ASN A 293 -1.07 19.81 21.78
C ASN A 293 -0.07 18.66 21.99
N ALA A 294 -0.55 17.47 22.34
CA ALA A 294 0.30 16.28 22.46
C ALA A 294 0.91 15.88 21.11
N LEU A 295 0.17 15.99 19.99
CA LEU A 295 0.69 15.79 18.64
C LEU A 295 1.77 16.81 18.29
N LEU A 296 1.52 18.10 18.53
CA LEU A 296 2.47 19.17 18.29
C LEU A 296 3.79 18.91 19.02
N LYS A 297 3.71 18.56 20.32
CA LYS A 297 4.90 18.23 21.14
C LYS A 297 5.63 16.99 20.63
N LEU A 298 4.90 15.92 20.28
CA LEU A 298 5.49 14.67 19.80
C LEU A 298 6.23 14.86 18.48
N LEU A 299 5.65 15.65 17.56
CA LEU A 299 6.13 15.80 16.18
C LEU A 299 6.99 17.05 15.96
N GLU A 300 7.18 17.89 17.00
CA GLU A 300 7.97 19.11 16.93
C GLU A 300 9.30 18.96 16.18
N PRO A 301 10.11 17.90 16.45
CA PRO A 301 11.44 17.78 15.85
C PRO A 301 11.42 17.29 14.40
N LEU A 302 10.25 17.00 13.83
CA LEU A 302 10.12 16.38 12.52
C LEU A 302 9.53 17.35 11.50
N ASP A 303 10.08 17.30 10.28
CA ASP A 303 9.45 17.89 9.12
C ASP A 303 8.45 16.87 8.54
N CYS A 304 7.20 17.04 8.87
CA CYS A 304 6.16 16.07 8.54
C CYS A 304 4.83 16.76 8.24
N ARG A 305 3.90 15.96 7.74
CA ARG A 305 2.50 16.35 7.52
C ARG A 305 1.59 15.39 8.28
N ILE A 306 0.39 15.85 8.60
CA ILE A 306 -0.66 15.01 9.18
C ILE A 306 -1.81 14.88 8.18
N ASN A 307 -2.22 13.65 7.93
CA ASN A 307 -3.48 13.36 7.25
C ASN A 307 -4.52 12.96 8.29
N LEU A 308 -5.53 13.79 8.48
CA LEU A 308 -6.69 13.46 9.29
C LEU A 308 -7.65 12.58 8.49
N ILE A 309 -8.04 11.48 9.08
CA ILE A 309 -8.93 10.49 8.47
C ILE A 309 -10.22 10.44 9.27
N ARG A 310 -11.36 10.50 8.58
CA ARG A 310 -12.66 10.25 9.20
C ARG A 310 -12.78 8.78 9.56
N PHE A 311 -13.17 8.51 10.79
CA PHE A 311 -13.53 7.15 11.19
C PHE A 311 -14.84 6.74 10.48
N HIS A 312 -14.87 5.52 10.00
CA HIS A 312 -16.05 4.88 9.45
C HIS A 312 -16.48 3.77 10.37
N ASP A 313 -17.77 3.75 10.72
CA ASP A 313 -18.31 2.78 11.65
C ASP A 313 -18.07 1.36 11.16
N ILE A 314 -17.54 0.55 12.07
CA ILE A 314 -17.35 -0.87 11.88
C ILE A 314 -18.14 -1.62 12.96
N PRO A 315 -18.67 -2.82 12.68
CA PRO A 315 -19.44 -3.59 13.65
C PRO A 315 -18.66 -3.85 14.96
N ASP A 316 -19.35 -3.92 16.07
CA ASP A 316 -18.83 -4.35 17.38
C ASP A 316 -17.59 -3.59 17.85
N THR A 317 -17.59 -2.25 17.75
CA THR A 317 -16.51 -1.39 18.20
C THR A 317 -17.05 -0.25 19.08
N PRO A 318 -16.31 0.17 20.12
CA PRO A 318 -16.70 1.31 20.94
C PRO A 318 -16.38 2.67 20.30
N PHE A 319 -15.66 2.67 19.17
CA PHE A 319 -15.23 3.89 18.51
C PHE A 319 -16.41 4.60 17.83
N ARG A 320 -16.39 5.94 17.88
CA ARG A 320 -17.40 6.80 17.29
C ARG A 320 -16.78 7.77 16.30
N LYS A 321 -17.56 8.16 15.32
CA LYS A 321 -17.19 9.22 14.39
C LYS A 321 -17.10 10.56 15.12
N THR A 322 -16.06 11.33 14.84
CA THR A 322 -15.95 12.74 15.28
C THR A 322 -16.89 13.63 14.46
N GLU A 323 -17.46 14.64 15.12
CA GLU A 323 -18.27 15.67 14.46
C GLU A 323 -17.43 16.48 13.46
N GLU A 324 -18.04 16.88 12.35
CA GLU A 324 -17.33 17.53 11.25
C GLU A 324 -16.71 18.89 11.64
N ASP A 325 -17.39 19.63 12.55
CA ASP A 325 -16.86 20.90 13.06
C ASP A 325 -15.66 20.69 13.97
N THR A 326 -15.67 19.65 14.82
CA THR A 326 -14.52 19.26 15.65
C THR A 326 -13.34 18.86 14.78
N LEU A 327 -13.59 18.08 13.71
CA LEU A 327 -12.56 17.67 12.75
C LEU A 327 -11.90 18.87 12.06
N LYS A 328 -12.71 19.86 11.64
CA LYS A 328 -12.20 21.11 11.03
C LYS A 328 -11.41 21.92 12.03
N GLN A 329 -11.94 22.16 13.23
CA GLN A 329 -11.24 22.90 14.29
C GLN A 329 -9.92 22.24 14.66
N PHE A 330 -9.86 20.91 14.74
CA PHE A 330 -8.63 20.17 15.01
C PHE A 330 -7.60 20.35 13.89
N CYS A 331 -8.05 20.30 12.63
CA CYS A 331 -7.22 20.55 11.45
C CYS A 331 -6.65 21.97 11.44
N ASP A 332 -7.51 22.98 11.64
CA ASP A 332 -7.15 24.39 11.64
C ASP A 332 -6.19 24.72 12.77
N TYR A 333 -6.41 24.12 13.94
CA TYR A 333 -5.53 24.29 15.11
C TYR A 333 -4.11 23.79 14.81
N LEU A 334 -3.94 22.58 14.26
CA LEU A 334 -2.63 22.03 13.92
C LEU A 334 -1.93 22.86 12.83
N ASN A 335 -2.67 23.32 11.80
CA ASN A 335 -2.14 24.22 10.76
C ASN A 335 -1.67 25.55 11.34
N ALA A 336 -2.44 26.17 12.24
CA ALA A 336 -2.09 27.43 12.89
C ALA A 336 -0.82 27.29 13.76
N HIS A 337 -0.49 26.08 14.22
CA HIS A 337 0.71 25.78 15.02
C HIS A 337 1.86 25.15 14.21
N GLY A 338 1.84 25.30 12.88
CA GLY A 338 2.98 25.01 12.02
C GLY A 338 3.14 23.55 11.55
N ILE A 339 2.15 22.68 11.76
CA ILE A 339 2.14 21.34 11.14
C ILE A 339 1.13 21.30 10.00
N THR A 340 1.60 21.18 8.77
CA THR A 340 0.72 21.02 7.60
C THR A 340 -0.22 19.84 7.79
N THR A 341 -1.49 20.13 7.93
CA THR A 341 -2.53 19.14 8.22
C THR A 341 -3.61 19.19 7.16
N THR A 342 -4.02 18.02 6.67
CA THR A 342 -5.08 17.90 5.65
C THR A 342 -6.13 16.90 6.08
N ILE A 343 -7.40 17.18 5.78
CA ILE A 343 -8.49 16.24 5.98
C ILE A 343 -8.63 15.40 4.71
N ARG A 344 -8.41 14.11 4.85
CA ARG A 344 -8.47 13.17 3.72
C ARG A 344 -9.91 12.95 3.28
N ALA A 345 -10.17 13.06 1.98
CA ALA A 345 -11.45 12.71 1.42
C ALA A 345 -11.72 11.21 1.60
N SER A 346 -12.88 10.87 2.14
CA SER A 346 -13.34 9.49 2.22
C SER A 346 -13.86 9.06 0.86
N ARG A 347 -13.38 7.92 0.36
CA ARG A 347 -13.75 7.37 -0.94
C ARG A 347 -14.23 5.93 -0.80
N GLY A 348 -15.22 5.54 -1.62
CA GLY A 348 -15.73 4.17 -1.69
C GLY A 348 -16.37 3.67 -0.39
N GLN A 349 -17.01 4.53 0.39
CA GLN A 349 -17.68 4.14 1.65
C GLN A 349 -18.82 3.15 1.43
N ASP A 350 -19.62 3.39 0.40
CA ASP A 350 -20.77 2.59 0.00
C ASP A 350 -20.43 1.15 -0.39
N ILE A 351 -19.18 0.91 -0.76
CA ILE A 351 -18.65 -0.41 -1.13
C ILE A 351 -17.63 -0.98 -0.13
N TYR A 352 -17.54 -0.41 1.08
CA TYR A 352 -16.56 -0.80 2.10
C TYR A 352 -15.11 -0.77 1.59
N ALA A 353 -14.75 0.27 0.85
CA ALA A 353 -13.41 0.46 0.29
C ALA A 353 -12.61 1.58 0.98
N ALA A 354 -13.20 2.30 1.93
CA ALA A 354 -12.49 3.32 2.69
C ALA A 354 -11.42 2.72 3.62
N CYS A 355 -10.47 3.56 4.06
CA CYS A 355 -9.40 3.13 4.96
C CYS A 355 -9.92 2.43 6.22
N GLY A 356 -9.36 1.26 6.54
CA GLY A 356 -9.75 0.43 7.67
C GLY A 356 -10.96 -0.49 7.43
N LEU A 357 -11.66 -0.37 6.29
CA LEU A 357 -12.86 -1.15 6.00
C LEU A 357 -12.61 -2.43 5.18
N LEU A 358 -11.40 -2.61 4.62
CA LEU A 358 -11.11 -3.78 3.80
C LEU A 358 -11.16 -5.07 4.64
N SER A 359 -12.05 -5.98 4.24
CA SER A 359 -12.16 -7.32 4.82
C SER A 359 -12.71 -8.26 3.77
N THR A 360 -11.98 -9.31 3.47
CA THR A 360 -12.35 -10.23 2.40
C THR A 360 -13.35 -11.25 2.91
N LYS A 361 -14.66 -11.00 2.76
CA LYS A 361 -15.71 -11.97 3.11
C LYS A 361 -15.52 -13.34 2.45
N LYS A 362 -15.11 -13.35 1.17
CA LYS A 362 -14.79 -14.60 0.45
C LYS A 362 -13.61 -15.36 1.06
N GLN A 363 -12.66 -14.68 1.73
CA GLN A 363 -11.60 -15.34 2.47
C GLN A 363 -12.15 -16.03 3.72
N GLU A 364 -13.04 -15.38 4.44
CA GLU A 364 -13.71 -15.95 5.62
C GLU A 364 -14.55 -17.19 5.26
N GLU A 365 -15.30 -17.10 4.16
CA GLU A 365 -16.06 -18.23 3.61
C GLU A 365 -15.15 -19.40 3.19
N ALA A 366 -14.03 -19.11 2.54
CA ALA A 366 -13.06 -20.13 2.12
C ALA A 366 -12.39 -20.81 3.32
N LEU A 367 -12.12 -20.08 4.40
CA LEU A 367 -11.57 -20.64 5.64
C LEU A 367 -12.61 -21.54 6.33
N LYS A 368 -13.85 -21.10 6.51
CA LYS A 368 -14.94 -21.89 7.07
C LYS A 368 -15.17 -23.19 6.31
N ASN A 369 -15.14 -23.14 4.97
CA ASN A 369 -15.30 -24.33 4.14
C ASN A 369 -14.15 -25.34 4.28
N LYS A 370 -12.92 -24.88 4.55
CA LYS A 370 -11.78 -25.77 4.84
C LYS A 370 -11.89 -26.42 6.21
N GLU A 371 -12.36 -25.72 7.23
CA GLU A 371 -12.59 -26.25 8.59
C GLU A 371 -13.65 -27.35 8.57
N HIS A 372 -14.73 -27.17 7.80
CA HIS A 372 -15.80 -28.19 7.65
C HIS A 372 -15.36 -29.45 6.87
N GLN A 373 -14.30 -29.35 6.05
CA GLN A 373 -13.75 -30.51 5.31
C GLN A 373 -12.73 -31.32 6.14
N HIS A 374 -12.33 -30.84 7.31
CA HIS A 374 -11.33 -31.47 8.19
C HIS A 374 -11.92 -32.01 9.49
N ILE A 375 -13.25 -32.18 9.59
CA ILE A 375 -13.89 -32.94 10.70
C ILE A 375 -13.87 -34.41 10.27
N PRO A 376 -13.01 -35.26 10.84
CA PRO A 376 -13.10 -36.71 10.63
C PRO A 376 -14.40 -37.21 11.28
N LEU A 377 -15.18 -38.01 10.54
CA LEU A 377 -16.30 -38.80 11.05
C LEU A 377 -15.84 -39.81 12.08
#